data_2dea8871f12f146518c0862ff645e58d
#
_entry.id   2dea8871f12f146518c0862ff645e58d
#
_cell.length_a   1.000
_cell.length_b   1.000
_cell.length_c   1.000
_cell.angle_alpha   90.00
_cell.angle_beta   90.00
_cell.angle_gamma   90.00
#
_symmetry.space_group_name_H-M   'P 1'
#
loop_
_entity.id
_entity.type
_entity.pdbx_description
1 polymer ?
#
loop_
_entity_poly.entity_id
_entity_poly.type
_entity_poly.pdbx_seq_one_letter_code
_entity_poly.pdbx_strand_id
1 'polypeptide(L)'
;MRTLEEREELLVIFMEECAEATVEASKMIRFGGDKEAMEREIGDLLCMVELLKEYDVIREGELRKHINTKREKLKKWSNLNFDELAR
;
A
#
# COMPACT_ATOMS: atom_id res chain seq x y z
N MET A 1 -14.73 -7.76 -20.15
CA MET A 1 -14.00 -6.48 -19.94
C MET A 1 -14.76 -5.60 -18.96
N ARG A 2 -14.06 -5.00 -18.03
CA ARG A 2 -14.69 -4.11 -17.03
C ARG A 2 -15.03 -2.76 -17.69
N THR A 3 -16.05 -2.09 -17.16
CA THR A 3 -16.44 -0.78 -17.68
C THR A 3 -15.46 0.30 -17.19
N LEU A 4 -15.42 1.41 -17.90
CA LEU A 4 -14.60 2.56 -17.47
C LEU A 4 -15.06 3.11 -16.12
N GLU A 5 -16.40 3.14 -15.92
CA GLU A 5 -16.95 3.62 -14.64
C GLU A 5 -16.49 2.77 -13.46
N GLU A 6 -16.48 1.45 -13.61
CA GLU A 6 -16.00 0.57 -12.54
C GLU A 6 -14.53 0.81 -12.25
N ARG A 7 -13.75 0.97 -13.29
CA ARG A 7 -12.33 1.20 -13.19
C ARG A 7 -12.02 2.53 -12.52
N GLU A 8 -12.75 3.56 -12.89
CA GLU A 8 -12.59 4.88 -12.28
C GLU A 8 -12.98 4.85 -10.80
N GLU A 9 -14.08 4.17 -10.47
CA GLU A 9 -14.51 4.05 -9.08
C GLU A 9 -13.45 3.35 -8.24
N LEU A 10 -12.87 2.25 -8.75
CA LEU A 10 -11.80 1.55 -8.05
C LEU A 10 -10.62 2.46 -7.77
N LEU A 11 -10.22 3.25 -8.76
CA LEU A 11 -9.08 4.15 -8.62
C LEU A 11 -9.37 5.28 -7.63
N VAL A 12 -10.60 5.80 -7.64
CA VAL A 12 -11.00 6.83 -6.68
C VAL A 12 -10.97 6.29 -5.26
N ILE A 13 -11.54 5.10 -5.05
CA ILE A 13 -11.53 4.48 -3.71
C ILE A 13 -10.10 4.18 -3.28
N PHE A 14 -9.27 3.67 -4.21
CA PHE A 14 -7.86 3.43 -3.92
C PHE A 14 -7.17 4.71 -3.43
N MET A 15 -7.41 5.84 -4.09
CA MET A 15 -6.84 7.12 -3.68
C MET A 15 -7.30 7.51 -2.28
N GLU A 16 -8.58 7.29 -1.97
CA GLU A 16 -9.12 7.59 -0.64
C GLU A 16 -8.43 6.75 0.44
N GLU A 17 -8.23 5.46 0.17
CA GLU A 17 -7.57 4.58 1.13
C GLU A 17 -6.10 4.94 1.32
N CYS A 18 -5.43 5.36 0.26
CA CYS A 18 -4.05 5.87 0.37
C CYS A 18 -4.00 7.11 1.27
N ALA A 19 -4.97 8.01 1.11
CA ALA A 19 -5.02 9.23 1.91
C ALA A 19 -5.28 8.91 3.38
N GLU A 20 -6.18 7.98 3.67
CA GLU A 20 -6.48 7.58 5.04
C GLU A 20 -5.30 6.88 5.71
N ALA A 21 -4.56 6.05 4.96
CA ALA A 21 -3.36 5.42 5.48
C ALA A 21 -2.31 6.48 5.83
N THR A 22 -2.19 7.51 4.99
CA THR A 22 -1.27 8.62 5.23
C THR A 22 -1.62 9.34 6.53
N VAL A 23 -2.91 9.60 6.76
CA VAL A 23 -3.38 10.26 7.99
C VAL A 23 -3.01 9.42 9.21
N GLU A 24 -3.26 8.11 9.17
CA GLU A 24 -2.94 7.24 10.30
C GLU A 24 -1.44 7.15 10.56
N ALA A 25 -0.63 7.09 9.50
CA ALA A 25 0.82 7.09 9.66
C ALA A 25 1.30 8.39 10.32
N SER A 26 0.71 9.52 9.93
CA SER A 26 1.02 10.81 10.53
C SER A 26 0.66 10.85 12.02
N LYS A 27 -0.48 10.26 12.38
CA LYS A 27 -0.90 10.19 13.79
C LYS A 27 0.06 9.34 14.62
N MET A 28 0.57 8.26 14.06
CA MET A 28 1.55 7.42 14.74
C MET A 28 2.82 8.22 15.09
N ILE A 29 3.28 9.03 14.16
CA ILE A 29 4.46 9.88 14.39
C ILE A 29 4.18 10.91 15.47
N ARG A 30 3.03 11.60 15.40
CA ARG A 30 2.70 12.71 16.29
C ARG A 30 2.28 12.30 17.69
N PHE A 31 1.57 11.17 17.80
CA PHE A 31 0.90 10.80 19.05
C PHE A 31 1.31 9.45 19.63
N GLY A 32 2.28 8.77 19.02
CA GLY A 32 2.72 7.46 19.51
C GLY A 32 1.98 6.28 18.93
N GLY A 33 0.91 6.53 18.20
CA GLY A 33 0.30 5.53 17.36
C GLY A 33 -0.72 4.59 17.98
N ASP A 34 -1.52 4.04 17.09
CA ASP A 34 -2.52 3.02 17.36
C ASP A 34 -2.36 1.97 16.27
N LYS A 35 -1.77 0.85 16.63
CA LYS A 35 -1.51 -0.24 15.68
C LYS A 35 -2.79 -0.73 15.02
N GLU A 36 -3.87 -0.84 15.79
CA GLU A 36 -5.14 -1.33 15.26
C GLU A 36 -5.69 -0.39 14.18
N ALA A 37 -5.64 0.91 14.43
CA ALA A 37 -6.10 1.89 13.45
C ALA A 37 -5.25 1.83 12.18
N MET A 38 -3.92 1.71 12.33
CA MET A 38 -3.04 1.59 11.19
C MET A 38 -3.28 0.30 10.40
N GLU A 39 -3.46 -0.82 11.12
CA GLU A 39 -3.76 -2.12 10.49
C GLU A 39 -5.06 -2.06 9.69
N ARG A 40 -6.06 -1.38 10.23
CA ARG A 40 -7.35 -1.24 9.57
C ARG A 40 -7.20 -0.48 8.25
N GLU A 41 -6.47 0.62 8.28
CA GLU A 41 -6.25 1.42 7.06
C GLU A 41 -5.39 0.69 6.03
N ILE A 42 -4.36 -0.03 6.48
CA ILE A 42 -3.54 -0.84 5.57
C ILE A 42 -4.35 -1.99 5.00
N GLY A 43 -5.22 -2.61 5.82
CA GLY A 43 -6.11 -3.66 5.35
C GLY A 43 -7.03 -3.18 4.25
N ASP A 44 -7.63 -2.00 4.44
CA ASP A 44 -8.49 -1.40 3.43
C ASP A 44 -7.72 -1.12 2.14
N LEU A 45 -6.50 -0.58 2.27
CA LEU A 45 -5.64 -0.30 1.13
C LEU A 45 -5.27 -1.58 0.38
N LEU A 46 -4.88 -2.63 1.10
CA LEU A 46 -4.51 -3.91 0.48
C LEU A 46 -5.70 -4.58 -0.19
N CYS A 47 -6.90 -4.41 0.37
CA CYS A 47 -8.12 -4.89 -0.29
C CYS A 47 -8.25 -4.23 -1.67
N MET A 48 -8.00 -2.93 -1.76
CA MET A 48 -8.05 -2.23 -3.04
C MET A 48 -6.98 -2.72 -4.00
N VAL A 49 -5.78 -3.04 -3.51
CA VAL A 49 -4.72 -3.62 -4.34
C VAL A 49 -5.19 -4.96 -4.92
N GLU A 50 -5.82 -5.80 -4.11
CA GLU A 50 -6.36 -7.07 -4.60
C GLU A 50 -7.41 -6.87 -5.69
N LEU A 51 -8.32 -5.92 -5.48
CA LEU A 51 -9.35 -5.61 -6.47
C LEU A 51 -8.77 -5.05 -7.77
N LEU A 52 -7.73 -4.22 -7.65
CA LEU A 52 -7.06 -3.70 -8.85
C LEU A 52 -6.46 -4.85 -9.67
N LYS A 53 -5.95 -5.88 -9.02
CA LYS A 53 -5.47 -7.08 -9.72
C LYS A 53 -6.63 -7.85 -10.36
N GLU A 54 -7.70 -8.08 -9.61
CA GLU A 54 -8.85 -8.83 -10.09
C GLU A 54 -9.54 -8.15 -11.28
N TYR A 55 -9.51 -6.82 -11.30
CA TYR A 55 -10.08 -6.02 -12.39
C TYR A 55 -9.10 -5.75 -13.52
N ASP A 56 -7.93 -6.39 -13.48
CA ASP A 56 -6.90 -6.27 -14.52
C ASP A 56 -6.37 -4.85 -14.72
N VAL A 57 -6.42 -4.03 -13.67
CA VAL A 57 -5.83 -2.69 -13.71
C VAL A 57 -4.32 -2.78 -13.51
N ILE A 58 -3.87 -3.74 -12.70
CA ILE A 58 -2.46 -4.01 -12.47
C ILE A 58 -2.19 -5.51 -12.60
N ARG A 59 -0.92 -5.87 -12.76
CA ARG A 59 -0.49 -7.25 -12.94
C ARG A 59 0.31 -7.73 -11.73
N GLU A 60 -0.05 -8.91 -11.21
CA GLU A 60 0.59 -9.48 -10.02
C GLU A 60 2.10 -9.64 -10.17
N GLY A 61 2.54 -10.19 -11.30
CA GLY A 61 3.97 -10.42 -11.51
C GLY A 61 4.79 -9.14 -11.56
N GLU A 62 4.26 -8.11 -12.22
CA GLU A 62 4.92 -6.82 -12.31
C GLU A 62 4.92 -6.12 -10.95
N LEU A 63 3.81 -6.22 -10.22
CA LEU A 63 3.71 -5.67 -8.87
C LEU A 63 4.80 -6.28 -7.97
N ARG A 64 4.97 -7.60 -8.01
CA ARG A 64 5.98 -8.28 -7.20
C ARG A 64 7.39 -7.80 -7.53
N LYS A 65 7.69 -7.62 -8.81
CA LYS A 65 8.98 -7.09 -9.24
C LYS A 65 9.24 -5.71 -8.66
N HIS A 66 8.23 -4.84 -8.69
CA HIS A 66 8.38 -3.47 -8.17
C HIS A 66 8.53 -3.44 -6.66
N ILE A 67 7.85 -4.34 -5.95
CA ILE A 67 8.03 -4.47 -4.50
C ILE A 67 9.48 -4.85 -4.19
N ASN A 68 10.01 -5.84 -4.90
CA ASN A 68 11.39 -6.29 -4.68
C ASN A 68 12.40 -5.21 -5.04
N THR A 69 12.17 -4.50 -6.13
CA THR A 69 13.03 -3.39 -6.56
C THR A 69 13.05 -2.27 -5.50
N LYS A 70 11.89 -1.96 -4.93
CA LYS A 70 11.81 -0.94 -3.89
C LYS A 70 12.59 -1.35 -2.64
N ARG A 71 12.50 -2.62 -2.23
CA ARG A 71 13.27 -3.13 -1.09
C ARG A 71 14.77 -2.94 -1.33
N GLU A 72 15.25 -3.24 -2.53
CA GLU A 72 16.67 -3.07 -2.84
C GLU A 72 17.09 -1.60 -2.82
N LYS A 73 16.24 -0.72 -3.34
CA LYS A 73 16.49 0.71 -3.29
C LYS A 73 16.58 1.22 -1.86
N LEU A 74 15.67 0.77 -1.00
CA LEU A 74 15.65 1.19 0.40
C LEU A 74 16.90 0.75 1.17
N LYS A 75 17.43 -0.44 0.86
CA LYS A 75 18.68 -0.90 1.46
C LYS A 75 19.81 0.06 1.18
N LYS A 76 19.78 0.70 0.01
CA LYS A 76 20.84 1.60 -0.45
C LYS A 76 20.62 3.05 -0.02
N TRP A 77 19.37 3.51 -0.03
CA TRP A 77 19.03 4.93 0.09
C TRP A 77 18.30 5.33 1.37
N SER A 78 18.02 4.39 2.26
CA SER A 78 17.37 4.70 3.53
C SER A 78 18.25 4.29 4.72
N ASN A 79 17.83 4.70 5.91
CA ASN A 79 18.50 4.31 7.15
C ASN A 79 17.90 3.06 7.78
N LEU A 80 17.01 2.37 7.05
CA LEU A 80 16.37 1.17 7.57
C LEU A 80 17.37 0.02 7.66
N ASN A 81 17.30 -0.75 8.73
CA ASN A 81 18.15 -1.90 8.94
C ASN A 81 17.38 -3.18 8.60
N PHE A 82 17.54 -3.66 7.38
CA PHE A 82 16.81 -4.84 6.91
C PHE A 82 17.27 -6.13 7.57
N ASP A 83 18.51 -6.18 8.07
CA ASP A 83 19.02 -7.35 8.77
C ASP A 83 18.27 -7.58 10.08
N GLU A 84 17.90 -6.52 10.77
CA GLU A 84 17.09 -6.61 12.00
C GLU A 84 15.68 -7.06 11.68
N LEU A 85 15.14 -6.67 10.53
CA LEU A 85 13.79 -7.03 10.12
C LEU A 85 13.66 -8.50 9.73
N ALA A 86 14.77 -9.15 9.42
CA ALA A 86 14.78 -10.55 9.00
C ALA A 86 14.55 -11.55 10.14
N ARG A 87 14.42 -11.08 11.35
CA ARG A 87 14.21 -11.92 12.52
C ARG A 87 12.81 -12.51 12.58
#